data_5786b0c3328bd2c5e734746ee57289f2
#
_entry.id   5786b0c3328bd2c5e734746ee57289f2
#
_cell.length_a   1.000
_cell.length_b   1.000
_cell.length_c   1.000
_cell.angle_alpha   90.00
_cell.angle_beta   90.00
_cell.angle_gamma   90.00
#
_symmetry.space_group_name_H-M   'P 1'
#
loop_
_entity.id
_entity.type
_entity.pdbx_description
1 polymer ?
#
loop_
_entity_poly.entity_id
_entity_poly.type
_entity_poly.pdbx_seq_one_letter_code
_entity_poly.pdbx_strand_id
1 'polypeptide(L)'
;MTDARELPPLPPMERLVELLFDAARMGREEMIPALLQAGVDIEVTDAKGYTPLVIASYNGQADATAVLLAAGAKVDGAADARGNTALMGVCFKSYAEIAQVLIDAGADVNRLNGVGQTALMMAALVGKTAIIDLLLEHGADASVADAAGNSVHSLALSQGNTALAARFAAPSPSS
;
A
#
# COMPACT_ATOMS: atom_id res chain seq x y z
N MET A 1 -6.87 50.84 13.71
CA MET A 1 -7.79 50.13 12.78
C MET A 1 -6.97 49.05 12.12
N THR A 2 -7.01 47.86 12.65
CA THR A 2 -6.33 46.68 12.07
C THR A 2 -7.22 46.20 10.93
N ASP A 3 -6.73 46.34 9.72
CA ASP A 3 -7.33 45.80 8.51
C ASP A 3 -7.36 44.27 8.64
N ALA A 4 -8.51 43.74 9.05
CA ALA A 4 -8.77 42.32 9.00
C ALA A 4 -8.87 41.96 7.52
N ARG A 5 -7.71 41.60 6.92
CA ARG A 5 -7.69 40.98 5.58
C ARG A 5 -8.55 39.73 5.66
N GLU A 6 -9.79 39.84 5.18
CA GLU A 6 -10.62 38.67 4.97
C GLU A 6 -9.81 37.67 4.14
N LEU A 7 -9.57 36.50 4.73
CA LEU A 7 -8.94 35.42 3.98
C LEU A 7 -9.80 35.12 2.77
N PRO A 8 -9.19 34.88 1.60
CA PRO A 8 -9.96 34.52 0.42
C PRO A 8 -10.80 33.27 0.71
N PRO A 9 -12.01 33.16 0.13
CA PRO A 9 -12.87 32.01 0.32
C PRO A 9 -12.11 30.74 -0.08
N LEU A 10 -12.39 29.64 0.65
CA LEU A 10 -11.82 28.33 0.31
C LEU A 10 -12.17 27.95 -1.14
N PRO A 11 -11.28 27.27 -1.85
CA PRO A 11 -11.57 26.71 -3.16
C PRO A 11 -12.79 25.75 -3.10
N PRO A 12 -13.48 25.52 -4.22
CA PRO A 12 -14.55 24.54 -4.26
C PRO A 12 -14.05 23.14 -3.88
N MET A 13 -14.93 22.30 -3.32
CA MET A 13 -14.58 20.97 -2.78
C MET A 13 -13.84 20.11 -3.83
N GLU A 14 -14.25 20.15 -5.08
CA GLU A 14 -13.57 19.43 -6.17
C GLU A 14 -12.09 19.79 -6.26
N ARG A 15 -11.76 21.07 -6.13
CA ARG A 15 -10.37 21.53 -6.15
C ARG A 15 -9.60 21.10 -4.89
N LEU A 16 -10.25 21.07 -3.73
CA LEU A 16 -9.63 20.58 -2.50
C LEU A 16 -9.32 19.09 -2.59
N VAL A 17 -10.22 18.29 -3.19
CA VAL A 17 -9.99 16.86 -3.47
C VAL A 17 -8.80 16.67 -4.41
N GLU A 18 -8.71 17.42 -5.51
CA GLU A 18 -7.54 17.37 -6.42
C GLU A 18 -6.23 17.67 -5.66
N LEU A 19 -6.24 18.71 -4.82
CA LEU A 19 -5.09 19.08 -4.02
C LEU A 19 -4.68 17.97 -3.03
N LEU A 20 -5.64 17.23 -2.45
CA LEU A 20 -5.32 16.10 -1.59
C LEU A 20 -4.63 14.98 -2.37
N PHE A 21 -5.09 14.65 -3.57
CA PHE A 21 -4.43 13.66 -4.42
C PHE A 21 -3.05 14.12 -4.88
N ASP A 22 -2.88 15.40 -5.20
CA ASP A 22 -1.58 15.96 -5.57
C ASP A 22 -0.62 15.95 -4.38
N ALA A 23 -1.08 16.32 -3.19
CA ALA A 23 -0.30 16.25 -1.96
C ALA A 23 0.14 14.81 -1.66
N ALA A 24 -0.77 13.85 -1.76
CA ALA A 24 -0.47 12.43 -1.60
C ALA A 24 0.56 11.92 -2.63
N ARG A 25 0.40 12.29 -3.90
CA ARG A 25 1.29 11.85 -4.99
C ARG A 25 2.69 12.45 -4.89
N MET A 26 2.78 13.70 -4.46
CA MET A 26 4.03 14.48 -4.45
C MET A 26 4.72 14.49 -3.08
N GLY A 27 4.13 13.85 -2.06
CA GLY A 27 4.67 13.82 -0.70
C GLY A 27 4.64 15.17 0.01
N ARG A 28 3.58 15.95 -0.22
CA ARG A 28 3.37 17.23 0.48
C ARG A 28 2.53 17.01 1.73
N GLU A 29 3.09 16.27 2.67
CA GLU A 29 2.43 15.84 3.90
C GLU A 29 1.92 17.03 4.74
N GLU A 30 2.60 18.17 4.68
CA GLU A 30 2.22 19.39 5.39
C GLU A 30 0.86 19.97 4.94
N MET A 31 0.42 19.65 3.71
CA MET A 31 -0.87 20.12 3.18
C MET A 31 -2.04 19.23 3.62
N ILE A 32 -1.79 17.97 3.91
CA ILE A 32 -2.83 16.96 4.16
C ILE A 32 -3.73 17.37 5.33
N PRO A 33 -3.23 17.75 6.53
CA PRO A 33 -4.08 18.11 7.66
C PRO A 33 -5.04 19.26 7.34
N ALA A 34 -4.55 20.29 6.64
CA ALA A 34 -5.37 21.46 6.30
C ALA A 34 -6.50 21.10 5.32
N LEU A 35 -6.24 20.21 4.35
CA LEU A 35 -7.24 19.74 3.39
C LEU A 35 -8.32 18.89 4.07
N LEU A 36 -7.94 18.03 5.02
CA LEU A 36 -8.90 17.25 5.81
C LEU A 36 -9.73 18.15 6.73
N GLN A 37 -9.14 19.17 7.35
CA GLN A 37 -9.86 20.18 8.14
C GLN A 37 -10.84 21.00 7.29
N ALA A 38 -10.53 21.23 6.01
CA ALA A 38 -11.43 21.88 5.07
C ALA A 38 -12.61 20.99 4.63
N GLY A 39 -12.67 19.75 5.13
CA GLY A 39 -13.80 18.81 4.94
C GLY A 39 -13.63 17.82 3.80
N VAL A 40 -12.41 17.68 3.24
CA VAL A 40 -12.13 16.61 2.27
C VAL A 40 -12.20 15.26 2.96
N ASP A 41 -12.96 14.33 2.40
CA ASP A 41 -13.02 12.95 2.89
C ASP A 41 -11.68 12.25 2.65
N ILE A 42 -11.09 11.70 3.72
CA ILE A 42 -9.82 10.98 3.66
C ILE A 42 -9.90 9.70 2.80
N GLU A 43 -11.10 9.13 2.66
CA GLU A 43 -11.37 7.93 1.87
C GLU A 43 -11.90 8.24 0.46
N VAL A 44 -11.84 9.51 0.02
CA VAL A 44 -12.19 9.86 -1.36
C VAL A 44 -11.38 9.03 -2.35
N THR A 45 -12.01 8.61 -3.45
CA THR A 45 -11.32 7.82 -4.48
C THR A 45 -11.21 8.59 -5.79
N ASP A 46 -10.10 8.37 -6.50
CA ASP A 46 -9.96 8.84 -7.87
C ASP A 46 -10.77 7.98 -8.87
N ALA A 47 -10.70 8.31 -10.16
CA ALA A 47 -11.41 7.58 -11.21
C ALA A 47 -11.01 6.10 -11.35
N LYS A 48 -9.90 5.69 -10.74
CA LYS A 48 -9.40 4.31 -10.71
C LYS A 48 -9.75 3.58 -9.42
N GLY A 49 -10.39 4.26 -8.46
CA GLY A 49 -10.72 3.72 -7.15
C GLY A 49 -9.60 3.84 -6.11
N TYR A 50 -8.53 4.58 -6.38
CA TYR A 50 -7.43 4.75 -5.42
C TYR A 50 -7.74 5.83 -4.40
N THR A 51 -7.51 5.53 -3.12
CA THR A 51 -7.56 6.52 -2.04
C THR A 51 -6.24 7.33 -1.98
N PRO A 52 -6.22 8.49 -1.29
CA PRO A 52 -4.98 9.22 -1.04
C PRO A 52 -3.89 8.36 -0.41
N LEU A 53 -4.24 7.44 0.50
CA LEU A 53 -3.29 6.51 1.12
C LEU A 53 -2.63 5.59 0.09
N VAL A 54 -3.42 4.99 -0.81
CA VAL A 54 -2.88 4.13 -1.88
C VAL A 54 -1.98 4.93 -2.81
N ILE A 55 -2.36 6.16 -3.16
CA ILE A 55 -1.54 7.02 -4.03
C ILE A 55 -0.23 7.41 -3.36
N ALA A 56 -0.24 7.85 -2.10
CA ALA A 56 0.97 8.20 -1.36
C ALA A 56 1.93 7.01 -1.27
N SER A 57 1.44 5.88 -0.79
CA SER A 57 2.24 4.67 -0.59
C SER A 57 2.81 4.12 -1.90
N TYR A 58 2.02 4.04 -2.97
CA TYR A 58 2.45 3.54 -4.27
C TYR A 58 3.47 4.46 -4.98
N ASN A 59 3.47 5.76 -4.65
CA ASN A 59 4.44 6.74 -5.15
C ASN A 59 5.68 6.90 -4.26
N GLY A 60 5.82 6.07 -3.22
CA GLY A 60 7.00 6.08 -2.37
C GLY A 60 7.04 7.21 -1.35
N GLN A 61 5.90 7.83 -1.03
CA GLN A 61 5.79 8.97 -0.14
C GLN A 61 5.55 8.51 1.30
N ALA A 62 6.63 8.16 2.00
CA ALA A 62 6.56 7.57 3.35
C ALA A 62 5.90 8.52 4.37
N ASP A 63 6.31 9.79 4.40
CA ASP A 63 5.79 10.78 5.34
C ASP A 63 4.31 11.08 5.09
N ALA A 64 3.91 11.28 3.81
CA ALA A 64 2.51 11.46 3.47
C ALA A 64 1.66 10.22 3.80
N THR A 65 2.20 9.01 3.61
CA THR A 65 1.56 7.75 4.02
C THR A 65 1.33 7.72 5.53
N ALA A 66 2.36 8.06 6.32
CA ALA A 66 2.27 8.10 7.77
C ALA A 66 1.26 9.14 8.27
N VAL A 67 1.25 10.34 7.67
CA VAL A 67 0.30 11.41 8.02
C VAL A 67 -1.14 10.99 7.72
N LEU A 68 -1.40 10.36 6.57
CA LEU A 68 -2.73 9.86 6.22
C LEU A 68 -3.19 8.77 7.19
N LEU A 69 -2.33 7.83 7.56
CA LEU A 69 -2.65 6.79 8.55
C LEU A 69 -2.92 7.39 9.93
N ALA A 70 -2.11 8.35 10.38
CA ALA A 70 -2.32 9.06 11.64
C ALA A 70 -3.63 9.87 11.65
N ALA A 71 -4.08 10.35 10.50
CA ALA A 71 -5.35 11.04 10.32
C ALA A 71 -6.55 10.09 10.23
N GLY A 72 -6.35 8.77 10.29
CA GLY A 72 -7.40 7.76 10.32
C GLY A 72 -7.74 7.12 8.98
N ALA A 73 -6.89 7.24 7.95
CA ALA A 73 -7.07 6.48 6.72
C ALA A 73 -7.09 4.98 7.00
N LYS A 74 -8.01 4.27 6.36
CA LYS A 74 -8.15 2.82 6.50
C LYS A 74 -6.99 2.14 5.78
N VAL A 75 -6.13 1.45 6.52
CA VAL A 75 -4.92 0.81 6.00
C VAL A 75 -5.23 -0.25 4.93
N ASP A 76 -6.30 -1.03 5.11
CA ASP A 76 -6.82 -2.01 4.16
C ASP A 76 -8.14 -1.53 3.51
N GLY A 77 -8.26 -0.23 3.30
CA GLY A 77 -9.44 0.43 2.72
C GLY A 77 -9.65 0.07 1.26
N ALA A 78 -10.16 1.04 0.48
CA ALA A 78 -10.46 0.80 -0.93
C ALA A 78 -9.25 0.24 -1.68
N ALA A 79 -9.45 -0.95 -2.21
CA ALA A 79 -8.51 -1.61 -3.09
C ALA A 79 -8.74 -1.11 -4.53
N ASP A 80 -7.74 -1.25 -5.39
CA ASP A 80 -7.92 -1.01 -6.82
C ASP A 80 -8.95 -1.98 -7.44
N ALA A 81 -9.23 -1.83 -8.74
CA ALA A 81 -10.16 -2.71 -9.46
C ALA A 81 -9.77 -4.21 -9.43
N ARG A 82 -8.53 -4.52 -9.06
CA ARG A 82 -8.03 -5.89 -8.87
C ARG A 82 -8.11 -6.34 -7.41
N GLY A 83 -8.53 -5.48 -6.49
CA GLY A 83 -8.55 -5.76 -5.06
C GLY A 83 -7.17 -5.67 -4.39
N ASN A 84 -6.18 -5.02 -5.02
CA ASN A 84 -4.86 -4.86 -4.41
C ASN A 84 -4.89 -3.81 -3.29
N THR A 85 -4.39 -4.18 -2.11
CA THR A 85 -4.22 -3.25 -0.99
C THR A 85 -2.99 -2.35 -1.20
N ALA A 86 -2.88 -1.30 -0.38
CA ALA A 86 -1.67 -0.46 -0.33
C ALA A 86 -0.41 -1.31 -0.08
N LEU A 87 -0.48 -2.27 0.86
CA LEU A 87 0.63 -3.17 1.17
C LEU A 87 1.07 -4.00 -0.04
N MET A 88 0.14 -4.58 -0.80
CA MET A 88 0.47 -5.32 -2.04
C MET A 88 1.20 -4.43 -3.04
N GLY A 89 0.74 -3.21 -3.22
CA GLY A 89 1.35 -2.23 -4.13
C GLY A 89 2.79 -1.89 -3.75
N VAL A 90 3.05 -1.59 -2.47
CA VAL A 90 4.40 -1.24 -2.00
C VAL A 90 5.36 -2.43 -1.99
N CYS A 91 4.85 -3.64 -1.75
CA CYS A 91 5.64 -4.87 -1.86
C CYS A 91 6.11 -5.10 -3.31
N PHE A 92 5.23 -4.88 -4.29
CA PHE A 92 5.59 -4.95 -5.71
C PHE A 92 6.58 -3.84 -6.10
N LYS A 93 6.45 -2.64 -5.55
CA LYS A 93 7.37 -1.51 -5.79
C LYS A 93 8.68 -1.60 -5.01
N SER A 94 8.78 -2.54 -4.09
CA SER A 94 9.95 -2.73 -3.21
C SER A 94 10.20 -1.59 -2.22
N TYR A 95 9.15 -0.93 -1.75
CA TYR A 95 9.25 0.13 -0.74
C TYR A 95 9.16 -0.46 0.68
N ALA A 96 10.26 -1.00 1.18
CA ALA A 96 10.31 -1.71 2.47
C ALA A 96 9.92 -0.84 3.66
N GLU A 97 10.35 0.42 3.69
CA GLU A 97 10.00 1.38 4.73
C GLU A 97 8.49 1.62 4.80
N ILE A 98 7.85 1.83 3.64
CA ILE A 98 6.41 2.06 3.60
C ILE A 98 5.64 0.77 3.92
N ALA A 99 6.15 -0.40 3.51
CA ALA A 99 5.58 -1.68 3.91
C ALA A 99 5.57 -1.83 5.44
N GLN A 100 6.68 -1.47 6.13
CA GLN A 100 6.74 -1.46 7.58
C GLN A 100 5.69 -0.50 8.18
N VAL A 101 5.60 0.73 7.68
CA VAL A 101 4.62 1.73 8.15
C VAL A 101 3.18 1.21 8.02
N LEU A 102 2.83 0.56 6.91
CA LEU A 102 1.51 -0.02 6.71
C LEU A 102 1.25 -1.21 7.65
N ILE A 103 2.22 -2.08 7.86
CA ILE A 103 2.12 -3.22 8.76
C ILE A 103 1.95 -2.74 10.22
N ASP A 104 2.74 -1.74 10.64
CA ASP A 104 2.64 -1.14 11.97
C ASP A 104 1.28 -0.47 12.21
N ALA A 105 0.65 0.03 11.13
CA ALA A 105 -0.71 0.55 11.16
C ALA A 105 -1.80 -0.54 11.11
N GLY A 106 -1.43 -1.81 11.12
CA GLY A 106 -2.35 -2.95 11.19
C GLY A 106 -2.78 -3.51 9.84
N ALA A 107 -2.01 -3.30 8.77
CA ALA A 107 -2.30 -3.94 7.48
C ALA A 107 -2.36 -5.46 7.61
N ASP A 108 -3.38 -6.08 7.03
CA ASP A 108 -3.51 -7.53 6.97
C ASP A 108 -2.54 -8.09 5.91
N VAL A 109 -1.43 -8.70 6.40
CA VAL A 109 -0.38 -9.27 5.53
C VAL A 109 -0.86 -10.46 4.70
N ASN A 110 -1.97 -11.10 5.10
CA ASN A 110 -2.56 -12.26 4.43
C ASN A 110 -3.79 -11.93 3.58
N ARG A 111 -4.11 -10.65 3.42
CA ARG A 111 -5.23 -10.24 2.58
C ARG A 111 -5.04 -10.71 1.15
N LEU A 112 -6.14 -11.20 0.55
CA LEU A 112 -6.15 -11.65 -0.84
C LEU A 112 -6.73 -10.57 -1.75
N ASN A 113 -6.14 -10.38 -2.92
CA ASN A 113 -6.75 -9.60 -4.00
C ASN A 113 -7.81 -10.42 -4.75
N GLY A 114 -8.42 -9.83 -5.78
CA GLY A 114 -9.49 -10.46 -6.56
C GLY A 114 -9.12 -11.75 -7.29
N VAL A 115 -7.83 -12.08 -7.39
CA VAL A 115 -7.34 -13.34 -7.99
C VAL A 115 -6.61 -14.23 -6.98
N GLY A 116 -6.76 -13.96 -5.69
CA GLY A 116 -6.21 -14.77 -4.60
C GLY A 116 -4.73 -14.55 -4.30
N GLN A 117 -4.15 -13.43 -4.73
CA GLN A 117 -2.74 -13.13 -4.47
C GLN A 117 -2.56 -12.38 -3.15
N THR A 118 -1.43 -12.62 -2.48
CA THR A 118 -1.01 -11.97 -1.24
C THR A 118 0.11 -10.94 -1.48
N ALA A 119 0.38 -10.09 -0.47
CA ALA A 119 1.55 -9.21 -0.48
C ALA A 119 2.87 -9.98 -0.61
N LEU A 120 2.96 -11.17 0.00
CA LEU A 120 4.15 -12.04 -0.09
C LEU A 120 4.39 -12.53 -1.53
N MET A 121 3.32 -12.85 -2.28
CA MET A 121 3.43 -13.20 -3.70
C MET A 121 3.93 -12.01 -4.54
N MET A 122 3.46 -10.79 -4.25
CA MET A 122 3.95 -9.57 -4.93
C MET A 122 5.43 -9.33 -4.66
N ALA A 123 5.88 -9.52 -3.41
CA ALA A 123 7.29 -9.43 -3.05
C ALA A 123 8.15 -10.50 -3.76
N ALA A 124 7.63 -11.72 -3.90
CA ALA A 124 8.32 -12.82 -4.58
C ALA A 124 8.54 -12.55 -6.07
N LEU A 125 7.58 -11.90 -6.74
CA LEU A 125 7.70 -11.51 -8.16
C LEU A 125 8.86 -10.56 -8.42
N VAL A 126 9.20 -9.71 -7.45
CA VAL A 126 10.34 -8.76 -7.56
C VAL A 126 11.61 -9.26 -6.88
N GLY A 127 11.53 -10.34 -6.10
CA GLY A 127 12.67 -11.03 -5.50
C GLY A 127 13.42 -10.24 -4.43
N LYS A 128 12.79 -9.26 -3.78
CA LYS A 128 13.40 -8.44 -2.73
C LYS A 128 13.28 -9.12 -1.37
N THR A 129 14.36 -9.77 -0.93
CA THR A 129 14.39 -10.57 0.30
C THR A 129 14.02 -9.78 1.55
N ALA A 130 14.43 -8.52 1.67
CA ALA A 130 14.12 -7.68 2.82
C ALA A 130 12.59 -7.52 3.05
N ILE A 131 11.80 -7.35 2.00
CA ILE A 131 10.33 -7.26 2.13
C ILE A 131 9.74 -8.63 2.42
N ILE A 132 10.27 -9.68 1.81
CA ILE A 132 9.84 -11.07 2.08
C ILE A 132 10.06 -11.42 3.54
N ASP A 133 11.24 -11.12 4.08
CA ASP A 133 11.58 -11.35 5.48
C ASP A 133 10.65 -10.56 6.41
N LEU A 134 10.44 -9.27 6.12
CA LEU A 134 9.51 -8.42 6.84
C LEU A 134 8.09 -9.02 6.90
N LEU A 135 7.56 -9.46 5.77
CA LEU A 135 6.23 -10.05 5.71
C LEU A 135 6.15 -11.36 6.51
N LEU A 136 7.18 -12.22 6.41
CA LEU A 136 7.24 -13.48 7.15
C LEU A 136 7.34 -13.26 8.66
N GLU A 137 8.12 -12.28 9.12
CA GLU A 137 8.24 -11.88 10.53
C GLU A 137 6.87 -11.42 11.09
N HIS A 138 6.00 -10.89 10.23
CA HIS A 138 4.65 -10.45 10.60
C HIS A 138 3.55 -11.49 10.26
N GLY A 139 3.93 -12.74 10.04
CA GLY A 139 2.99 -13.85 9.91
C GLY A 139 2.38 -14.04 8.53
N ALA A 140 3.06 -13.60 7.46
CA ALA A 140 2.62 -13.90 6.10
C ALA A 140 2.64 -15.40 5.82
N ASP A 141 1.54 -15.91 5.29
CA ASP A 141 1.36 -17.32 4.96
C ASP A 141 1.91 -17.63 3.56
N ALA A 142 3.02 -18.37 3.50
CA ALA A 142 3.64 -18.80 2.26
C ALA A 142 2.96 -20.00 1.58
N SER A 143 1.99 -20.63 2.25
CA SER A 143 1.28 -21.81 1.74
C SER A 143 0.12 -21.46 0.79
N VAL A 144 -0.27 -20.20 0.75
CA VAL A 144 -1.36 -19.70 -0.10
C VAL A 144 -1.03 -19.91 -1.57
N ALA A 145 -2.02 -20.36 -2.36
CA ALA A 145 -1.97 -20.36 -3.82
C ALA A 145 -3.05 -19.42 -4.38
N ASP A 146 -2.73 -18.74 -5.47
CA ASP A 146 -3.69 -17.89 -6.17
C ASP A 146 -4.68 -18.71 -7.01
N ALA A 147 -5.64 -18.06 -7.66
CA ALA A 147 -6.67 -18.72 -8.47
C ALA A 147 -6.11 -19.52 -9.67
N ALA A 148 -4.89 -19.23 -10.11
CA ALA A 148 -4.19 -19.96 -11.16
C ALA A 148 -3.30 -21.09 -10.60
N GLY A 149 -3.27 -21.29 -9.27
CA GLY A 149 -2.44 -22.28 -8.59
C GLY A 149 -0.99 -21.85 -8.36
N ASN A 150 -0.67 -20.56 -8.53
CA ASN A 150 0.67 -20.07 -8.27
C ASN A 150 0.86 -19.87 -6.76
N SER A 151 1.99 -20.33 -6.25
CA SER A 151 2.48 -20.11 -4.89
C SER A 151 3.70 -19.19 -4.90
N VAL A 152 4.14 -18.74 -3.73
CA VAL A 152 5.39 -17.99 -3.57
C VAL A 152 6.57 -18.75 -4.20
N HIS A 153 6.61 -20.07 -3.99
CA HIS A 153 7.63 -20.96 -4.59
C HIS A 153 7.60 -20.92 -6.12
N SER A 154 6.42 -21.17 -6.74
CA SER A 154 6.31 -21.20 -8.20
C SER A 154 6.55 -19.83 -8.85
N LEU A 155 6.13 -18.75 -8.20
CA LEU A 155 6.40 -17.39 -8.65
C LEU A 155 7.90 -17.06 -8.61
N ALA A 156 8.61 -17.44 -7.55
CA ALA A 156 10.06 -17.28 -7.47
C ALA A 156 10.78 -18.05 -8.57
N LEU A 157 10.35 -19.28 -8.86
CA LEU A 157 10.88 -20.10 -9.98
C LEU A 157 10.64 -19.43 -11.34
N SER A 158 9.44 -18.90 -11.58
CA SER A 158 9.11 -18.22 -12.84
C SER A 158 9.98 -17.00 -13.11
N GLN A 159 10.50 -16.36 -12.05
CA GLN A 159 11.45 -15.24 -12.13
C GLN A 159 12.92 -15.70 -12.18
N GLY A 160 13.18 -17.02 -12.22
CA GLY A 160 14.53 -17.56 -12.17
C GLY A 160 15.23 -17.43 -10.82
N ASN A 161 14.52 -17.05 -9.75
CA ASN A 161 15.07 -16.91 -8.42
C ASN A 161 15.01 -18.24 -7.67
N THR A 162 15.94 -19.15 -8.03
CA THR A 162 16.02 -20.51 -7.46
C THR A 162 16.35 -20.49 -5.97
N ALA A 163 17.16 -19.53 -5.51
CA ALA A 163 17.49 -19.39 -4.09
C ALA A 163 16.26 -19.02 -3.25
N LEU A 164 15.42 -18.09 -3.74
CA LEU A 164 14.17 -17.75 -3.09
C LEU A 164 13.19 -18.93 -3.15
N ALA A 165 13.07 -19.57 -4.30
CA ALA A 165 12.18 -20.71 -4.46
C ALA A 165 12.52 -21.85 -3.48
N ALA A 166 13.81 -22.11 -3.24
CA ALA A 166 14.25 -23.13 -2.30
C ALA A 166 13.79 -22.86 -0.84
N ARG A 167 13.61 -21.60 -0.46
CA ARG A 167 13.09 -21.23 0.87
C ARG A 167 11.64 -21.69 1.10
N PHE A 168 10.88 -21.81 0.02
CA PHE A 168 9.44 -22.14 0.04
C PHE A 168 9.15 -23.49 -0.61
N ALA A 169 10.17 -24.29 -0.89
CA ALA A 169 9.99 -25.66 -1.33
C ALA A 169 9.32 -26.48 -0.22
N ALA A 170 8.33 -27.29 -0.59
CA ALA A 170 7.77 -28.25 0.36
C ALA A 170 8.90 -29.17 0.90
N PRO A 171 8.92 -29.52 2.19
CA PRO A 171 9.87 -30.49 2.69
C PRO A 171 9.76 -31.77 1.86
N SER A 172 10.90 -32.27 1.35
CA SER A 172 10.93 -33.52 0.63
C SER A 172 10.33 -34.59 1.55
N PRO A 173 9.39 -35.44 1.06
CA PRO A 173 8.89 -36.54 1.87
C PRO A 173 10.10 -37.39 2.30
N SER A 174 10.27 -37.52 3.61
CA SER A 174 11.31 -38.37 4.21
C SER A 174 11.11 -39.78 3.71
N SER A 175 12.10 -40.30 3.00
CA SER A 175 12.13 -41.71 2.55
C SER A 175 12.25 -42.65 3.72
#